data_8990b9d78ad7c37c2455cdd32e5100cd
#
_entry.id   8990b9d78ad7c37c2455cdd32e5100cd
#
_cell.length_a   1.000
_cell.length_b   1.000
_cell.length_c   1.000
_cell.angle_alpha   90.00
_cell.angle_beta   90.00
_cell.angle_gamma   90.00
#
_symmetry.space_group_name_H-M   'P 1'
#
loop_
_entity.id
_entity.type
_entity.pdbx_description
1 polymer ?
#
loop_
_entity_poly.entity_id
_entity_poly.type
_entity_poly.pdbx_seq_one_letter_code
_entity_poly.pdbx_strand_id
1 'polypeptide(L)'
;MIRHHLPFLAGLMILVMTIQSCKSRQKSLNVQPGAIVPMENESVQVLMGRLDSCSFKAEWISGKASVKTNQEGNETSFNITLRAKKDSVIWISISPLLGIEVARVMITPDSVMMLDRIHNKYQVNTFETINKLLQLKVNFEIVQALLYGNFFAYKKNENRFNSVYLEEKFYVLSSLNKKKLKRSLEEGDLSKPVIQDVFINDTFYRIFKMSVLDQRINKSLLTEYEDFRQTDAGQFPFKSKTKVKAEKELEISIDFGKLKVGEVQEFPFNIPSNFERSR
;
A
#
# COMPACT_ATOMS: atom_id res chain seq x y z
N MET A 1 -27.03 13.20 73.53
CA MET A 1 -25.85 12.32 73.35
C MET A 1 -25.45 12.39 71.92
N ILE A 2 -24.43 13.16 71.71
CA ILE A 2 -23.79 13.43 70.38
C ILE A 2 -22.60 12.52 70.31
N ARG A 3 -22.39 11.78 69.20
CA ARG A 3 -21.03 11.47 68.67
C ARG A 3 -21.07 10.38 67.60
N HIS A 4 -20.29 10.64 66.54
CA HIS A 4 -19.71 9.69 65.56
C HIS A 4 -20.46 9.42 64.25
N HIS A 5 -20.49 10.44 63.38
CA HIS A 5 -20.66 10.17 61.93
C HIS A 5 -19.77 11.10 61.05
N LEU A 6 -18.49 11.25 61.41
CA LEU A 6 -17.60 12.14 60.64
C LEU A 6 -16.35 11.52 59.99
N PRO A 7 -16.14 10.17 59.94
CA PRO A 7 -15.01 9.71 59.12
C PRO A 7 -15.42 9.07 57.78
N PHE A 8 -16.75 9.01 57.43
CA PHE A 8 -17.13 8.30 56.19
C PHE A 8 -17.19 9.19 54.94
N LEU A 9 -17.21 10.51 55.11
CA LEU A 9 -17.22 11.47 54.00
C LEU A 9 -15.83 11.87 53.49
N ALA A 10 -14.78 11.64 54.26
CA ALA A 10 -13.40 11.94 53.83
C ALA A 10 -12.80 10.86 52.94
N GLY A 11 -13.29 9.61 52.97
CA GLY A 11 -12.83 8.50 52.15
C GLY A 11 -13.36 8.51 50.70
N LEU A 12 -14.48 9.18 50.46
CA LEU A 12 -15.13 9.21 49.14
C LEU A 12 -14.56 10.31 48.23
N MET A 13 -13.86 11.28 48.78
CA MET A 13 -13.29 12.41 48.01
C MET A 13 -11.90 12.14 47.44
N ILE A 14 -11.21 11.07 47.88
CA ILE A 14 -9.88 10.70 47.42
C ILE A 14 -9.91 9.73 46.24
N LEU A 15 -11.04 9.09 45.93
CA LEU A 15 -11.16 8.09 44.85
C LEU A 15 -11.54 8.70 43.48
N VAL A 16 -11.76 10.02 43.39
CA VAL A 16 -12.18 10.68 42.13
C VAL A 16 -11.01 11.32 41.35
N MET A 17 -9.77 11.28 41.88
CA MET A 17 -8.62 11.97 41.24
C MET A 17 -7.63 11.10 40.45
N THR A 18 -7.97 9.87 40.08
CA THR A 18 -7.04 9.00 39.34
C THR A 18 -7.54 8.53 37.98
N ILE A 19 -8.47 9.23 37.34
CA ILE A 19 -8.78 8.99 35.93
C ILE A 19 -8.25 10.16 35.10
N GLN A 20 -6.96 10.40 35.17
CA GLN A 20 -6.28 11.10 34.08
C GLN A 20 -5.97 10.07 32.98
N SER A 21 -6.98 9.83 32.16
CA SER A 21 -6.87 9.18 30.87
C SER A 21 -5.78 9.88 30.08
N CYS A 22 -4.63 9.23 29.92
CA CYS A 22 -3.65 9.58 28.90
C CYS A 22 -4.35 9.49 27.53
N LYS A 23 -4.88 10.59 27.05
CA LYS A 23 -5.16 10.77 25.62
C LYS A 23 -3.82 10.70 24.90
N SER A 24 -3.49 9.52 24.43
CA SER A 24 -2.49 9.35 23.37
C SER A 24 -2.96 10.20 22.17
N ARG A 25 -2.32 11.35 22.05
CA ARG A 25 -2.49 12.25 20.92
C ARG A 25 -1.83 11.53 19.73
N GLN A 26 -2.60 10.76 18.97
CA GLN A 26 -2.22 10.43 17.61
C GLN A 26 -2.02 11.75 16.85
N LYS A 27 -0.76 12.18 16.75
CA LYS A 27 -0.38 13.23 15.83
C LYS A 27 -0.65 12.70 14.43
N SER A 28 -1.76 13.10 13.84
CA SER A 28 -1.89 13.06 12.39
C SER A 28 -0.72 13.87 11.82
N LEU A 29 0.19 13.19 11.11
CA LEU A 29 1.27 13.84 10.39
C LEU A 29 0.65 14.68 9.26
N ASN A 30 0.26 15.90 9.60
CA ASN A 30 0.04 16.94 8.61
C ASN A 30 1.43 17.32 8.10
N VAL A 31 1.87 16.68 7.01
CA VAL A 31 3.10 17.05 6.31
C VAL A 31 2.87 18.39 5.65
N GLN A 32 3.14 19.48 6.40
CA GLN A 32 3.41 20.77 5.77
C GLN A 32 4.77 20.65 5.07
N PRO A 33 4.95 21.23 3.89
CA PRO A 33 6.26 21.23 3.25
C PRO A 33 7.24 22.03 4.11
N GLY A 34 7.88 21.34 5.06
CA GLY A 34 9.00 21.84 5.84
C GLY A 34 10.22 22.03 4.95
N ALA A 35 11.12 22.90 5.32
CA ALA A 35 12.38 23.08 4.62
C ALA A 35 13.13 21.76 4.53
N ILE A 36 13.23 21.21 3.32
CA ILE A 36 13.94 19.97 3.04
C ILE A 36 15.42 20.22 3.26
N VAL A 37 15.99 19.63 4.30
CA VAL A 37 17.44 19.71 4.59
C VAL A 37 18.10 18.55 3.85
N PRO A 38 19.01 18.82 2.87
CA PRO A 38 19.78 17.76 2.22
C PRO A 38 20.66 17.03 3.25
N MET A 39 20.58 15.72 3.30
CA MET A 39 21.51 14.94 4.12
C MET A 39 22.88 14.86 3.45
N GLU A 40 23.94 15.21 4.22
CA GLU A 40 25.32 15.15 3.72
C GLU A 40 25.88 13.72 3.58
N ASN A 41 25.24 12.68 4.14
CA ASN A 41 25.93 11.42 4.40
C ASN A 41 25.40 10.13 3.77
N GLU A 42 24.24 10.11 3.10
CA GLU A 42 23.80 8.91 2.37
C GLU A 42 23.51 9.19 0.90
N SER A 43 24.32 8.58 0.04
CA SER A 43 24.06 8.64 -1.39
C SER A 43 22.79 7.86 -1.75
N VAL A 44 22.15 8.23 -2.86
CA VAL A 44 20.99 7.49 -3.40
C VAL A 44 21.30 5.99 -3.53
N GLN A 45 22.51 5.64 -3.97
CA GLN A 45 22.94 4.25 -4.13
C GLN A 45 22.97 3.48 -2.81
N VAL A 46 23.46 4.09 -1.75
CA VAL A 46 23.49 3.47 -0.40
C VAL A 46 22.07 3.21 0.08
N LEU A 47 21.19 4.22 -0.03
CA LEU A 47 19.80 4.09 0.41
C LEU A 47 19.02 3.05 -0.42
N MET A 48 19.23 3.00 -1.73
CA MET A 48 18.66 1.97 -2.60
C MET A 48 19.18 0.57 -2.23
N GLY A 49 20.47 0.43 -1.91
CA GLY A 49 21.04 -0.83 -1.43
C GLY A 49 20.42 -1.29 -0.10
N ARG A 50 20.18 -0.37 0.84
CA ARG A 50 19.48 -0.68 2.09
C ARG A 50 18.02 -1.08 1.87
N LEU A 51 17.30 -0.37 1.00
CA LEU A 51 15.95 -0.73 0.61
C LEU A 51 15.88 -2.15 0.01
N ASP A 52 16.80 -2.49 -0.87
CA ASP A 52 16.86 -3.84 -1.44
C ASP A 52 17.18 -4.89 -0.38
N SER A 53 18.17 -4.62 0.50
CA SER A 53 18.55 -5.56 1.56
C SER A 53 17.42 -5.80 2.57
N CYS A 54 16.64 -4.77 2.91
CA CYS A 54 15.52 -4.85 3.84
C CYS A 54 14.18 -5.15 3.17
N SER A 55 14.16 -5.40 1.85
CA SER A 55 12.93 -5.75 1.12
C SER A 55 12.38 -7.09 1.58
N PHE A 56 11.05 -7.24 1.55
CA PHE A 56 10.39 -8.52 1.82
C PHE A 56 10.62 -9.48 0.65
N LYS A 57 11.22 -10.65 0.92
CA LYS A 57 11.74 -11.57 -0.12
C LYS A 57 11.12 -12.96 -0.07
N ALA A 58 9.93 -13.11 0.51
CA ALA A 58 9.25 -14.41 0.52
C ALA A 58 9.02 -14.95 -0.89
N GLU A 59 9.43 -16.20 -1.15
CA GLU A 59 9.09 -16.90 -2.38
C GLU A 59 7.61 -17.28 -2.42
N TRP A 60 7.09 -17.73 -1.28
CA TRP A 60 5.71 -18.16 -1.12
C TRP A 60 5.05 -17.42 0.02
N ILE A 61 3.85 -16.90 -0.23
CA ILE A 61 3.00 -16.33 0.82
C ILE A 61 1.58 -16.86 0.70
N SER A 62 0.93 -17.01 1.85
CA SER A 62 -0.51 -17.18 1.94
C SER A 62 -1.06 -16.39 3.12
N GLY A 63 -2.28 -15.85 2.98
CA GLY A 63 -2.85 -15.03 4.02
C GLY A 63 -4.35 -14.85 3.88
N LYS A 64 -4.95 -14.33 4.95
CA LYS A 64 -6.33 -13.85 4.97
C LYS A 64 -6.33 -12.38 5.35
N ALA A 65 -7.09 -11.60 4.61
CA ALA A 65 -7.19 -10.16 4.86
C ALA A 65 -8.64 -9.69 4.69
N SER A 66 -8.98 -8.63 5.40
CA SER A 66 -10.16 -7.81 5.13
C SER A 66 -9.79 -6.72 4.14
N VAL A 67 -10.63 -6.51 3.16
CA VAL A 67 -10.46 -5.46 2.15
C VAL A 67 -11.64 -4.51 2.21
N LYS A 68 -11.35 -3.22 2.21
CA LYS A 68 -12.34 -2.16 2.01
C LYS A 68 -12.00 -1.40 0.75
N THR A 69 -12.98 -1.17 -0.09
CA THR A 69 -12.84 -0.34 -1.28
C THR A 69 -13.82 0.82 -1.18
N ASN A 70 -13.39 1.99 -1.62
CA ASN A 70 -14.26 3.15 -1.81
C ASN A 70 -14.03 3.66 -3.24
N GLN A 71 -15.09 3.64 -4.03
CA GLN A 71 -15.09 4.20 -5.38
C GLN A 71 -16.13 5.30 -5.45
N GLU A 72 -15.67 6.56 -5.51
CA GLU A 72 -16.55 7.73 -5.61
C GLU A 72 -17.65 7.77 -4.52
N GLY A 73 -17.30 7.37 -3.27
CA GLY A 73 -18.24 7.33 -2.14
C GLY A 73 -18.97 6.00 -1.96
N ASN A 74 -18.90 5.09 -2.93
CA ASN A 74 -19.46 3.75 -2.80
C ASN A 74 -18.48 2.84 -2.07
N GLU A 75 -18.77 2.54 -0.82
CA GLU A 75 -17.96 1.67 0.02
C GLU A 75 -18.41 0.21 -0.11
N THR A 76 -17.43 -0.69 -0.24
CA THR A 76 -17.63 -2.13 -0.22
C THR A 76 -16.58 -2.78 0.66
N SER A 77 -17.00 -3.80 1.43
CA SER A 77 -16.10 -4.56 2.30
C SER A 77 -16.26 -6.06 2.06
N PHE A 78 -15.14 -6.76 1.99
CA PHE A 78 -15.11 -8.21 1.79
C PHE A 78 -13.83 -8.81 2.37
N ASN A 79 -13.82 -10.12 2.53
CA ASN A 79 -12.64 -10.86 2.93
C ASN A 79 -11.96 -11.50 1.73
N ILE A 80 -10.65 -11.64 1.79
CA ILE A 80 -9.88 -12.35 0.79
C ILE A 80 -9.04 -13.46 1.44
N THR A 81 -8.86 -14.55 0.67
CA THR A 81 -7.75 -15.46 0.85
C THR A 81 -6.76 -15.21 -0.26
N LEU A 82 -5.53 -14.85 0.10
CA LEU A 82 -4.45 -14.56 -0.81
C LEU A 82 -3.44 -15.68 -0.79
N ARG A 83 -2.93 -16.06 -1.96
CA ARG A 83 -1.75 -16.91 -2.15
C ARG A 83 -0.89 -16.30 -3.22
N ALA A 84 0.42 -16.30 -3.05
CA ALA A 84 1.32 -15.85 -4.10
C ALA A 84 2.61 -16.65 -4.11
N LYS A 85 3.15 -16.83 -5.33
CA LYS A 85 4.52 -17.22 -5.59
C LYS A 85 5.22 -16.04 -6.25
N LYS A 86 6.35 -15.66 -5.67
CA LYS A 86 7.16 -14.53 -6.15
C LYS A 86 7.46 -14.68 -7.63
N ASP A 87 7.34 -13.59 -8.38
CA ASP A 87 7.64 -13.45 -9.80
C ASP A 87 6.86 -14.41 -10.72
N SER A 88 5.77 -15.03 -10.21
CA SER A 88 5.02 -16.05 -10.93
C SER A 88 3.51 -15.83 -10.90
N VAL A 89 2.90 -15.78 -9.71
CA VAL A 89 1.44 -15.72 -9.60
C VAL A 89 0.99 -15.07 -8.30
N ILE A 90 -0.10 -14.30 -8.38
CA ILE A 90 -0.89 -13.82 -7.25
C ILE A 90 -2.31 -14.34 -7.45
N TRP A 91 -2.80 -15.11 -6.50
CA TRP A 91 -4.11 -15.73 -6.51
C TRP A 91 -4.94 -15.21 -5.35
N ILE A 92 -6.17 -14.78 -5.63
CA ILE A 92 -7.05 -14.14 -4.67
C ILE A 92 -8.44 -14.77 -4.78
N SER A 93 -8.95 -15.34 -3.69
CA SER A 93 -10.35 -15.72 -3.53
C SER A 93 -11.07 -14.65 -2.74
N ILE A 94 -12.19 -14.17 -3.24
CA ILE A 94 -12.99 -13.09 -2.67
C ILE A 94 -14.26 -13.68 -2.09
N SER A 95 -14.48 -13.43 -0.79
CA SER A 95 -15.64 -13.93 -0.06
C SER A 95 -16.26 -12.78 0.74
N PRO A 96 -17.55 -12.45 0.58
CA PRO A 96 -18.22 -11.54 1.49
C PRO A 96 -18.39 -12.19 2.88
N LEU A 97 -19.06 -11.50 3.79
CA LEU A 97 -19.14 -11.83 5.22
C LEU A 97 -19.56 -13.27 5.56
N LEU A 98 -20.26 -13.98 4.67
CA LEU A 98 -20.73 -15.35 4.91
C LEU A 98 -19.74 -16.46 4.47
N GLY A 99 -18.54 -16.09 4.01
CA GLY A 99 -17.47 -17.05 3.68
C GLY A 99 -17.61 -17.80 2.37
N ILE A 100 -18.65 -17.57 1.57
CA ILE A 100 -18.83 -18.17 0.25
C ILE A 100 -18.02 -17.39 -0.77
N GLU A 101 -17.18 -18.08 -1.56
CA GLU A 101 -16.43 -17.44 -2.65
C GLU A 101 -17.37 -16.93 -3.74
N VAL A 102 -17.34 -15.62 -3.98
CA VAL A 102 -18.13 -14.94 -5.01
C VAL A 102 -17.31 -14.59 -6.23
N ALA A 103 -16.00 -14.44 -6.08
CA ALA A 103 -15.10 -14.18 -7.21
C ALA A 103 -13.71 -14.75 -6.91
N ARG A 104 -12.96 -14.98 -7.97
CA ARG A 104 -11.55 -15.40 -7.91
C ARG A 104 -10.75 -14.63 -8.94
N VAL A 105 -9.58 -14.15 -8.53
CA VAL A 105 -8.65 -13.45 -9.40
C VAL A 105 -7.33 -14.21 -9.42
N MET A 106 -6.74 -14.37 -10.59
CA MET A 106 -5.38 -14.87 -10.76
C MET A 106 -4.61 -13.90 -11.64
N ILE A 107 -3.50 -13.41 -11.13
CA ILE A 107 -2.62 -12.45 -11.78
C ILE A 107 -1.30 -13.16 -12.03
N THR A 108 -0.87 -13.18 -13.28
CA THR A 108 0.42 -13.69 -13.72
C THR A 108 1.19 -12.59 -14.44
N PRO A 109 2.48 -12.75 -14.78
CA PRO A 109 3.19 -11.74 -15.57
C PRO A 109 2.48 -11.33 -16.87
N ASP A 110 1.75 -12.25 -17.49
CA ASP A 110 1.15 -12.07 -18.82
C ASP A 110 -0.35 -11.76 -18.78
N SER A 111 -1.04 -12.12 -17.70
CA SER A 111 -2.49 -12.06 -17.68
C SER A 111 -3.11 -11.76 -16.32
N VAL A 112 -4.30 -11.19 -16.36
CA VAL A 112 -5.19 -11.06 -15.20
C VAL A 112 -6.50 -11.78 -15.54
N MET A 113 -6.75 -12.86 -14.81
CA MET A 113 -7.95 -13.67 -14.97
C MET A 113 -8.89 -13.45 -13.79
N MET A 114 -10.18 -13.37 -14.07
CA MET A 114 -11.23 -13.22 -13.05
C MET A 114 -12.37 -14.19 -13.33
N LEU A 115 -12.82 -14.87 -12.28
CA LEU A 115 -14.05 -15.65 -12.23
C LEU A 115 -15.06 -14.89 -11.38
N ASP A 116 -16.22 -14.57 -11.96
CA ASP A 116 -17.40 -14.04 -11.28
C ASP A 116 -18.40 -15.19 -11.09
N ARG A 117 -18.52 -15.69 -9.85
CA ARG A 117 -19.40 -16.80 -9.52
C ARG A 117 -20.85 -16.39 -9.30
N ILE A 118 -21.11 -15.10 -9.13
CA ILE A 118 -22.47 -14.58 -8.99
C ILE A 118 -23.18 -14.61 -10.35
N HIS A 119 -22.45 -14.17 -11.39
CA HIS A 119 -23.02 -14.03 -12.73
C HIS A 119 -22.59 -15.17 -13.67
N ASN A 120 -21.84 -16.17 -13.20
CA ASN A 120 -21.28 -17.26 -14.00
C ASN A 120 -20.47 -16.74 -15.20
N LYS A 121 -19.60 -15.76 -14.97
CA LYS A 121 -18.79 -15.14 -16.00
C LYS A 121 -17.30 -15.24 -15.67
N TYR A 122 -16.48 -15.23 -16.72
CA TYR A 122 -15.04 -15.11 -16.56
C TYR A 122 -14.45 -14.10 -17.54
N GLN A 123 -13.32 -13.53 -17.16
CA GLN A 123 -12.54 -12.62 -17.99
C GLN A 123 -11.08 -13.05 -17.99
N VAL A 124 -10.43 -12.85 -19.12
CA VAL A 124 -8.98 -12.99 -19.28
C VAL A 124 -8.48 -11.74 -19.97
N ASN A 125 -7.74 -10.93 -19.25
CA ASN A 125 -7.22 -9.65 -19.71
C ASN A 125 -5.69 -9.65 -19.68
N THR A 126 -5.08 -8.85 -20.52
CA THR A 126 -3.65 -8.51 -20.43
C THR A 126 -3.46 -7.23 -19.61
N PHE A 127 -2.25 -6.99 -19.12
CA PHE A 127 -1.93 -5.71 -18.49
C PHE A 127 -2.11 -4.52 -19.45
N GLU A 128 -1.95 -4.73 -20.77
CA GLU A 128 -2.22 -3.67 -21.75
C GLU A 128 -3.68 -3.23 -21.71
N THR A 129 -4.61 -4.18 -21.65
CA THR A 129 -6.05 -3.89 -21.53
C THR A 129 -6.36 -3.14 -20.25
N ILE A 130 -5.81 -3.60 -19.12
CA ILE A 130 -5.98 -2.95 -17.82
C ILE A 130 -5.41 -1.55 -17.82
N ASN A 131 -4.22 -1.37 -18.39
CA ASN A 131 -3.56 -0.07 -18.49
C ASN A 131 -4.34 0.93 -19.35
N LYS A 132 -5.01 0.46 -20.43
CA LYS A 132 -5.92 1.29 -21.22
C LYS A 132 -7.12 1.75 -20.39
N LEU A 133 -7.69 0.86 -19.59
CA LEU A 133 -8.84 1.17 -18.72
C LEU A 133 -8.46 2.13 -17.58
N LEU A 134 -7.34 1.89 -16.90
CA LEU A 134 -6.90 2.70 -15.78
C LEU A 134 -6.13 3.96 -16.21
N GLN A 135 -5.66 4.00 -17.46
CA GLN A 135 -4.74 5.04 -17.97
C GLN A 135 -3.48 5.20 -17.11
N LEU A 136 -3.08 4.12 -16.44
CA LEU A 136 -1.87 4.02 -15.62
C LEU A 136 -1.04 2.84 -16.14
N LYS A 137 0.27 2.97 -16.06
CA LYS A 137 1.18 1.86 -16.41
C LYS A 137 1.36 0.95 -15.20
N VAL A 138 0.61 -0.14 -15.18
CA VAL A 138 0.72 -1.19 -14.16
C VAL A 138 1.15 -2.49 -14.83
N ASN A 139 1.97 -3.27 -14.17
CA ASN A 139 2.37 -4.62 -14.57
C ASN A 139 2.43 -5.52 -13.34
N PHE A 140 2.72 -6.80 -13.54
CA PHE A 140 2.82 -7.78 -12.46
C PHE A 140 3.84 -7.36 -11.39
N GLU A 141 5.02 -6.87 -11.80
CA GLU A 141 6.07 -6.43 -10.87
C GLU A 141 5.57 -5.31 -9.93
N ILE A 142 4.83 -4.33 -10.47
CA ILE A 142 4.25 -3.24 -9.69
C ILE A 142 3.20 -3.76 -8.71
N VAL A 143 2.30 -4.65 -9.16
CA VAL A 143 1.26 -5.24 -8.28
C VAL A 143 1.90 -6.03 -7.15
N GLN A 144 2.91 -6.87 -7.47
CA GLN A 144 3.65 -7.63 -6.46
C GLN A 144 4.40 -6.71 -5.49
N ALA A 145 5.07 -5.67 -5.99
CA ALA A 145 5.79 -4.73 -5.15
C ALA A 145 4.86 -3.97 -4.21
N LEU A 146 3.68 -3.54 -4.68
CA LEU A 146 2.64 -2.91 -3.86
C LEU A 146 2.13 -3.87 -2.78
N LEU A 147 1.90 -5.14 -3.11
CA LEU A 147 1.48 -6.16 -2.15
C LEU A 147 2.53 -6.39 -1.05
N TYR A 148 3.80 -6.40 -1.42
CA TYR A 148 4.92 -6.69 -0.51
C TYR A 148 5.44 -5.45 0.25
N GLY A 149 4.97 -4.25 -0.09
CA GLY A 149 5.52 -3.00 0.41
C GLY A 149 6.97 -2.79 -0.04
N ASN A 150 7.34 -3.29 -1.21
CA ASN A 150 8.68 -3.18 -1.78
C ASN A 150 8.76 -2.02 -2.77
N PHE A 151 10.00 -1.60 -3.04
CA PHE A 151 10.29 -0.59 -4.05
C PHE A 151 10.02 -1.12 -5.47
N PHE A 152 9.49 -0.26 -6.32
CA PHE A 152 9.49 -0.41 -7.77
C PHE A 152 9.80 0.93 -8.44
N ALA A 153 10.46 0.90 -9.59
CA ALA A 153 10.63 2.09 -10.43
C ALA A 153 9.45 2.17 -11.42
N TYR A 154 8.61 3.19 -11.30
CA TYR A 154 7.44 3.35 -12.17
C TYR A 154 7.83 3.51 -13.65
N LYS A 155 8.98 4.16 -13.89
CA LYS A 155 9.60 4.26 -15.22
C LYS A 155 11.06 3.83 -15.13
N LYS A 156 11.36 2.59 -15.52
CA LYS A 156 12.72 2.00 -15.40
C LYS A 156 13.83 2.87 -16.02
N ASN A 157 13.55 3.57 -17.13
CA ASN A 157 14.57 4.30 -17.89
C ASN A 157 14.54 5.84 -17.67
N GLU A 158 13.48 6.39 -17.08
CA GLU A 158 13.30 7.83 -16.94
C GLU A 158 13.39 8.31 -15.48
N ASN A 159 13.10 7.45 -14.52
CA ASN A 159 13.13 7.79 -13.09
C ASN A 159 14.54 7.56 -12.53
N ARG A 160 15.40 8.57 -12.65
CA ARG A 160 16.61 8.65 -11.84
C ARG A 160 16.26 9.38 -10.56
N PHE A 161 16.42 8.73 -9.42
CA PHE A 161 16.31 9.39 -8.14
C PHE A 161 17.55 10.27 -7.94
N ASN A 162 17.33 11.59 -7.87
CA ASN A 162 18.41 12.58 -7.82
C ASN A 162 18.48 13.30 -6.46
N SER A 163 17.54 13.01 -5.56
CA SER A 163 17.44 13.72 -4.29
C SER A 163 17.19 12.73 -3.16
N VAL A 164 17.95 12.87 -2.10
CA VAL A 164 17.75 12.16 -0.83
C VAL A 164 17.58 13.23 0.23
N TYR A 165 16.53 13.11 1.03
CA TYR A 165 16.22 14.06 2.09
C TYR A 165 15.95 13.27 3.37
N LEU A 166 16.35 13.82 4.51
CA LEU A 166 15.93 13.34 5.82
C LEU A 166 14.94 14.35 6.40
N GLU A 167 13.76 13.90 6.73
CA GLU A 167 12.76 14.66 7.46
C GLU A 167 12.32 13.84 8.69
N GLU A 168 12.41 14.44 9.89
CA GLU A 168 11.85 13.89 11.14
C GLU A 168 11.86 12.34 11.28
N LYS A 169 12.98 11.64 11.07
CA LYS A 169 13.13 10.18 11.20
C LYS A 169 12.70 9.35 9.99
N PHE A 170 12.72 9.90 8.79
CA PHE A 170 12.57 9.13 7.57
C PHE A 170 13.37 9.74 6.40
N TYR A 171 13.66 8.91 5.43
CA TYR A 171 14.30 9.34 4.18
C TYR A 171 13.25 9.51 3.09
N VAL A 172 13.49 10.46 2.19
CA VAL A 172 12.70 10.64 0.98
C VAL A 172 13.59 10.47 -0.24
N LEU A 173 13.26 9.52 -1.10
CA LEU A 173 13.78 9.42 -2.45
C LEU A 173 12.80 10.04 -3.43
N SER A 174 13.22 11.05 -4.18
CA SER A 174 12.39 11.73 -5.17
C SER A 174 13.00 11.63 -6.56
N SER A 175 12.17 11.32 -7.55
CA SER A 175 12.57 11.39 -8.95
C SER A 175 12.51 12.81 -9.52
N LEU A 176 12.05 13.78 -8.71
CA LEU A 176 11.97 15.18 -9.09
C LEU A 176 13.35 15.82 -9.17
N ASN A 177 13.76 16.25 -10.36
CA ASN A 177 14.95 17.04 -10.56
C ASN A 177 14.60 18.53 -10.54
N LYS A 178 14.92 19.21 -9.41
CA LYS A 178 14.62 20.64 -9.22
C LYS A 178 15.20 21.52 -10.32
N LYS A 179 16.42 21.23 -10.81
CA LYS A 179 17.06 22.01 -11.90
C LYS A 179 16.30 21.82 -13.22
N LYS A 180 15.88 20.59 -13.52
CA LYS A 180 15.10 20.29 -14.73
C LYS A 180 13.72 20.94 -14.66
N LEU A 181 13.06 20.87 -13.50
CA LEU A 181 11.76 21.51 -13.28
C LEU A 181 11.86 23.04 -13.48
N LYS A 182 12.86 23.68 -12.85
CA LYS A 182 13.07 25.13 -13.00
C LYS A 182 13.28 25.53 -14.47
N ARG A 183 14.12 24.79 -15.20
CA ARG A 183 14.36 25.02 -16.63
C ARG A 183 13.08 24.85 -17.46
N SER A 184 12.31 23.78 -17.22
CA SER A 184 11.03 23.54 -17.92
C SER A 184 10.03 24.68 -17.68
N LEU A 185 9.99 25.24 -16.47
CA LEU A 185 9.13 26.39 -16.15
C LEU A 185 9.61 27.70 -16.85
N GLU A 186 10.91 27.88 -16.95
CA GLU A 186 11.52 29.07 -17.62
C GLU A 186 11.38 28.98 -19.14
N GLU A 187 11.52 27.81 -19.72
CA GLU A 187 11.46 27.57 -21.19
C GLU A 187 10.03 27.37 -21.70
N GLY A 188 9.00 27.39 -20.82
CA GLY A 188 7.61 27.13 -21.19
C GLY A 188 7.37 25.70 -21.69
N ASP A 189 8.30 24.78 -21.39
CA ASP A 189 8.19 23.37 -21.75
C ASP A 189 7.05 22.71 -20.94
N LEU A 190 5.95 22.40 -21.63
CA LEU A 190 4.76 21.75 -21.10
C LEU A 190 4.96 20.24 -20.82
N SER A 191 6.18 19.72 -20.94
CA SER A 191 6.50 18.33 -20.58
C SER A 191 6.44 18.15 -19.06
N LYS A 192 5.22 18.09 -18.52
CA LYS A 192 5.00 17.83 -17.11
C LYS A 192 5.57 16.46 -16.75
N PRO A 193 6.49 16.39 -15.77
CA PRO A 193 7.17 15.13 -15.46
C PRO A 193 6.22 14.13 -14.75
N VAL A 194 6.60 12.85 -14.83
CA VAL A 194 6.12 11.87 -13.86
C VAL A 194 7.03 11.94 -12.65
N ILE A 195 6.45 12.16 -11.48
CA ILE A 195 7.16 12.27 -10.22
C ILE A 195 6.86 11.03 -9.40
N GLN A 196 7.89 10.39 -8.90
CA GLN A 196 7.78 9.30 -7.93
C GLN A 196 8.53 9.71 -6.66
N ASP A 197 7.84 9.67 -5.52
CA ASP A 197 8.39 9.91 -4.20
C ASP A 197 8.23 8.66 -3.34
N VAL A 198 9.30 8.29 -2.61
CA VAL A 198 9.35 7.11 -1.76
C VAL A 198 9.82 7.53 -0.39
N PHE A 199 8.99 7.28 0.61
CA PHE A 199 9.25 7.62 2.01
C PHE A 199 9.64 6.36 2.77
N ILE A 200 10.79 6.39 3.42
CA ILE A 200 11.48 5.23 3.97
C ILE A 200 11.71 5.47 5.45
N ASN A 201 11.34 4.50 6.29
CA ASN A 201 11.65 4.55 7.70
C ASN A 201 13.17 4.43 7.90
N ASP A 202 13.75 5.24 8.78
CA ASP A 202 15.19 5.33 9.02
C ASP A 202 15.75 4.21 9.92
N THR A 203 14.87 3.47 10.61
CA THR A 203 15.26 2.43 11.56
C THR A 203 15.36 1.06 10.91
N PHE A 204 14.38 0.71 10.07
CA PHE A 204 14.29 -0.63 9.46
C PHE A 204 14.20 -0.60 7.93
N TYR A 205 14.39 0.56 7.32
CA TYR A 205 14.50 0.79 5.86
C TYR A 205 13.36 0.17 5.04
N ARG A 206 12.12 0.21 5.58
CA ARG A 206 10.92 -0.16 4.83
C ARG A 206 10.19 1.08 4.33
N ILE A 207 9.57 0.95 3.18
CA ILE A 207 8.73 1.99 2.60
C ILE A 207 7.42 2.05 3.39
N PHE A 208 7.12 3.19 4.01
CA PHE A 208 5.83 3.40 4.67
C PHE A 208 4.86 4.23 3.82
N LYS A 209 5.38 4.92 2.78
CA LYS A 209 4.57 5.68 1.84
C LYS A 209 5.28 5.78 0.50
N MET A 210 4.53 5.66 -0.58
CA MET A 210 5.02 5.86 -1.92
C MET A 210 3.96 6.54 -2.77
N SER A 211 4.37 7.53 -3.58
CA SER A 211 3.49 8.21 -4.50
C SER A 211 4.06 8.23 -5.91
N VAL A 212 3.18 8.15 -6.89
CA VAL A 212 3.46 8.39 -8.30
C VAL A 212 2.45 9.41 -8.81
N LEU A 213 2.92 10.51 -9.40
CA LEU A 213 2.09 11.54 -10.01
C LEU A 213 2.50 11.73 -11.46
N ASP A 214 1.63 11.39 -12.39
CA ASP A 214 1.78 11.76 -13.80
C ASP A 214 1.03 13.07 -14.06
N GLN A 215 1.77 14.17 -14.04
CA GLN A 215 1.20 15.51 -14.21
C GLN A 215 0.64 15.76 -15.62
N ARG A 216 1.06 14.97 -16.63
CA ARG A 216 0.62 15.13 -18.02
C ARG A 216 -0.85 14.78 -18.17
N ILE A 217 -1.29 13.75 -17.47
CA ILE A 217 -2.65 13.20 -17.53
C ILE A 217 -3.41 13.37 -16.22
N ASN A 218 -2.83 14.08 -15.23
CA ASN A 218 -3.39 14.30 -13.90
C ASN A 218 -3.84 13.00 -13.21
N LYS A 219 -3.01 11.96 -13.29
CA LYS A 219 -3.25 10.65 -12.66
C LYS A 219 -2.24 10.44 -11.54
N SER A 220 -2.68 9.78 -10.49
CA SER A 220 -1.78 9.47 -9.37
C SER A 220 -2.08 8.12 -8.74
N LEU A 221 -1.05 7.55 -8.12
CA LEU A 221 -1.11 6.41 -7.23
C LEU A 221 -0.40 6.82 -5.94
N LEU A 222 -1.06 6.61 -4.82
CA LEU A 222 -0.50 6.80 -3.49
C LEU A 222 -0.73 5.54 -2.70
N THR A 223 0.32 4.97 -2.11
CA THR A 223 0.20 3.82 -1.21
C THR A 223 0.87 4.15 0.11
N GLU A 224 0.20 3.84 1.20
CA GLU A 224 0.67 3.96 2.58
C GLU A 224 0.65 2.57 3.23
N TYR A 225 1.66 2.30 4.07
CA TYR A 225 1.86 1.02 4.74
C TYR A 225 2.01 1.23 6.23
N GLU A 226 1.35 0.36 6.99
CA GLU A 226 1.39 0.38 8.45
C GLU A 226 1.49 -1.04 9.00
N ASP A 227 1.66 -1.16 10.32
CA ASP A 227 1.67 -2.43 11.05
C ASP A 227 2.69 -3.43 10.46
N PHE A 228 3.95 -2.98 10.36
CA PHE A 228 5.05 -3.84 9.93
C PHE A 228 5.34 -4.90 10.99
N ARG A 229 5.26 -6.18 10.60
CA ARG A 229 5.55 -7.31 11.48
C ARG A 229 6.68 -8.14 10.92
N GLN A 230 7.54 -8.63 11.81
CA GLN A 230 8.66 -9.50 11.43
C GLN A 230 8.16 -10.87 11.01
N THR A 231 8.71 -11.38 9.91
CA THR A 231 8.53 -12.74 9.39
C THR A 231 9.88 -13.36 9.07
N ASP A 232 9.92 -14.64 8.72
CA ASP A 232 11.14 -15.31 8.28
C ASP A 232 11.73 -14.76 6.96
N ALA A 233 10.92 -14.02 6.17
CA ALA A 233 11.33 -13.43 4.90
C ALA A 233 11.53 -11.89 4.98
N GLY A 234 11.61 -11.33 6.17
CA GLY A 234 11.71 -9.90 6.43
C GLY A 234 10.42 -9.29 6.96
N GLN A 235 10.40 -7.98 7.11
CA GLN A 235 9.22 -7.27 7.60
C GLN A 235 8.17 -7.14 6.51
N PHE A 236 6.92 -7.49 6.83
CA PHE A 236 5.76 -7.38 5.95
C PHE A 236 4.76 -6.36 6.52
N PRO A 237 4.19 -5.45 5.69
CA PRO A 237 3.15 -4.53 6.12
C PRO A 237 1.80 -5.27 6.21
N PHE A 238 1.25 -5.38 7.41
CA PHE A 238 -0.06 -6.01 7.61
C PHE A 238 -1.22 -5.11 7.20
N LYS A 239 -0.97 -3.79 7.11
CA LYS A 239 -1.95 -2.82 6.64
C LYS A 239 -1.39 -2.02 5.48
N SER A 240 -2.21 -1.86 4.47
CA SER A 240 -1.92 -0.97 3.35
C SER A 240 -3.16 -0.21 2.91
N LYS A 241 -2.95 1.00 2.43
CA LYS A 241 -3.98 1.85 1.86
C LYS A 241 -3.48 2.43 0.56
N THR A 242 -4.15 2.08 -0.53
CA THR A 242 -3.79 2.55 -1.88
C THR A 242 -4.91 3.42 -2.44
N LYS A 243 -4.55 4.63 -2.85
CA LYS A 243 -5.44 5.55 -3.57
C LYS A 243 -4.97 5.68 -5.00
N VAL A 244 -5.87 5.45 -5.91
CA VAL A 244 -5.66 5.61 -7.36
C VAL A 244 -6.58 6.71 -7.86
N LYS A 245 -6.00 7.78 -8.40
CA LYS A 245 -6.73 8.81 -9.11
C LYS A 245 -6.54 8.58 -10.61
N ALA A 246 -7.53 7.95 -11.22
CA ALA A 246 -7.64 7.70 -12.67
C ALA A 246 -8.80 8.54 -13.24
N GLU A 247 -9.66 7.99 -14.07
CA GLU A 247 -10.93 8.65 -14.44
C GLU A 247 -11.88 8.71 -13.24
N LYS A 248 -11.84 7.68 -12.42
CA LYS A 248 -12.55 7.58 -11.14
C LYS A 248 -11.53 7.43 -10.02
N GLU A 249 -11.87 7.97 -8.87
CA GLU A 249 -11.08 7.74 -7.66
C GLU A 249 -11.43 6.39 -7.06
N LEU A 250 -10.38 5.61 -6.76
CA LEU A 250 -10.49 4.31 -6.10
C LEU A 250 -9.55 4.29 -4.90
N GLU A 251 -10.09 4.02 -3.74
CA GLU A 251 -9.31 3.73 -2.53
C GLU A 251 -9.48 2.25 -2.17
N ILE A 252 -8.37 1.58 -1.89
CA ILE A 252 -8.32 0.17 -1.46
C ILE A 252 -7.53 0.11 -0.16
N SER A 253 -8.16 -0.39 0.90
CA SER A 253 -7.50 -0.68 2.18
C SER A 253 -7.46 -2.18 2.39
N ILE A 254 -6.30 -2.72 2.74
CA ILE A 254 -6.09 -4.14 3.03
C ILE A 254 -5.57 -4.27 4.46
N ASP A 255 -6.20 -5.12 5.26
CA ASP A 255 -5.79 -5.44 6.64
C ASP A 255 -5.63 -6.97 6.77
N PHE A 256 -4.38 -7.43 6.84
CA PHE A 256 -4.05 -8.84 7.00
C PHE A 256 -4.24 -9.29 8.44
N GLY A 257 -5.21 -10.15 8.67
CA GLY A 257 -5.36 -10.82 9.97
C GLY A 257 -4.37 -11.97 10.16
N LYS A 258 -3.93 -12.60 9.07
CA LYS A 258 -3.03 -13.76 9.09
C LYS A 258 -2.17 -13.80 7.82
N LEU A 259 -0.87 -14.05 8.01
CA LEU A 259 0.09 -14.29 6.93
C LEU A 259 0.98 -15.48 7.32
N LYS A 260 1.28 -16.33 6.33
CA LYS A 260 2.29 -17.39 6.37
C LYS A 260 3.25 -17.20 5.21
N VAL A 261 4.51 -17.51 5.43
CA VAL A 261 5.59 -17.43 4.43
C VAL A 261 6.29 -18.77 4.29
N GLY A 262 6.86 -19.04 3.11
CA GLY A 262 7.68 -20.20 2.83
C GLY A 262 6.92 -21.52 2.56
N GLU A 263 5.62 -21.60 2.80
CA GLU A 263 4.81 -22.77 2.51
C GLU A 263 4.39 -22.79 1.04
N VAL A 264 4.69 -23.87 0.31
CA VAL A 264 4.24 -24.10 -1.08
C VAL A 264 2.72 -24.07 -1.15
N GLN A 265 2.18 -23.35 -2.14
CA GLN A 265 0.76 -23.16 -2.33
C GLN A 265 0.30 -23.69 -3.69
N GLU A 266 -0.96 -24.15 -3.76
CA GLU A 266 -1.65 -24.42 -5.01
C GLU A 266 -2.49 -23.21 -5.43
N PHE A 267 -2.65 -23.02 -6.75
CA PHE A 267 -3.38 -21.91 -7.35
C PHE A 267 -4.53 -22.45 -8.22
N PRO A 268 -5.55 -23.07 -7.65
CA PRO A 268 -6.63 -23.67 -8.44
C PRO A 268 -7.44 -22.58 -9.16
N PHE A 269 -7.51 -22.66 -10.49
CA PHE A 269 -8.26 -21.75 -11.33
C PHE A 269 -8.98 -22.50 -12.46
N ASN A 270 -9.96 -23.31 -12.09
CA ASN A 270 -10.78 -24.03 -13.03
C ASN A 270 -12.00 -23.18 -13.43
N ILE A 271 -12.21 -22.99 -14.71
CA ILE A 271 -13.39 -22.31 -15.27
C ILE A 271 -14.46 -23.39 -15.47
N PRO A 272 -15.61 -23.29 -14.77
CA PRO A 272 -16.72 -24.25 -14.99
C PRO A 272 -17.28 -24.14 -16.40
N SER A 273 -17.75 -25.26 -16.95
CA SER A 273 -18.27 -25.33 -18.33
C SER A 273 -19.50 -24.46 -18.60
N ASN A 274 -20.21 -24.08 -17.55
CA ASN A 274 -21.40 -23.21 -17.61
C ASN A 274 -21.07 -21.72 -17.48
N PHE A 275 -19.78 -21.35 -17.45
CA PHE A 275 -19.37 -19.95 -17.36
C PHE A 275 -19.18 -19.35 -18.76
N GLU A 276 -19.70 -18.16 -18.94
CA GLU A 276 -19.57 -17.38 -20.17
C GLU A 276 -18.35 -16.42 -20.09
N ARG A 277 -17.64 -16.30 -21.20
CA ARG A 277 -16.58 -15.31 -21.31
C ARG A 277 -17.20 -13.92 -21.48
N SER A 278 -16.98 -13.03 -20.52
CA SER A 278 -17.31 -11.61 -20.71
C SER A 278 -16.16 -10.88 -21.41
N ARG A 279 -16.53 -9.92 -22.25
CA ARG A 279 -15.59 -9.06 -22.99
C ARG A 279 -15.12 -7.88 -22.14
#